data_5fca33c8c62fb8e6549a9a6f13e90bd1
#
_entry.id   5fca33c8c62fb8e6549a9a6f13e90bd1
#
_cell.length_a   1.000
_cell.length_b   1.000
_cell.length_c   1.000
_cell.angle_alpha   90.00
_cell.angle_beta   90.00
_cell.angle_gamma   90.00
#
_symmetry.space_group_name_H-M   'P 1'
#
loop_
_entity.id
_entity.type
_entity.pdbx_description
1 polymer ?
#
loop_
_entity_poly.entity_id
_entity_poly.type
_entity_poly.pdbx_seq_one_letter_code
_entity_poly.pdbx_strand_id
1 'polypeptide(L)'
;MNKFSPDAFEKKELPFTVNRLSPTIGGEILGIDLSKPLDAKTKDLIYEALLVYKVIFFRDQNISTEQHMDFSKNFGELEIHPFAPKKESFPEVLVISHNEKSKGRENTWHSDVTWRQQPSLGS
;
A
#
# COMPACT_ATOMS: atom_id res chain seq x y z
N MET A 1 4.54 26.98 -2.20
CA MET A 1 5.24 25.77 -1.74
C MET A 1 4.31 24.56 -1.96
N ASN A 2 4.78 23.52 -2.63
CA ASN A 2 3.94 22.33 -2.87
C ASN A 2 3.74 21.58 -1.54
N LYS A 3 2.49 21.53 -1.03
CA LYS A 3 2.17 20.86 0.25
C LYS A 3 2.40 19.34 0.22
N PHE A 4 2.52 18.76 -0.97
CA PHE A 4 2.82 17.34 -1.19
C PHE A 4 4.32 17.12 -1.51
N SER A 5 5.22 17.97 -1.05
CA SER A 5 6.65 17.70 -1.15
C SER A 5 7.13 16.92 0.08
N PRO A 6 8.11 16.01 -0.08
CA PRO A 6 8.72 15.31 1.04
C PRO A 6 9.25 16.26 2.12
N ASP A 7 9.93 17.36 1.73
CA ASP A 7 10.50 18.33 2.67
C ASP A 7 9.44 19.05 3.52
N ALA A 8 8.24 19.25 2.98
CA ALA A 8 7.13 19.85 3.73
C ALA A 8 6.48 18.80 4.67
N PHE A 9 6.38 17.57 4.22
CA PHE A 9 5.80 16.49 5.00
C PHE A 9 6.67 16.12 6.21
N GLU A 10 7.98 16.00 6.02
CA GLU A 10 8.93 15.61 7.07
C GLU A 10 9.12 16.68 8.18
N LYS A 11 8.65 17.90 7.96
CA LYS A 11 8.59 18.94 8.99
C LYS A 11 7.40 18.81 9.94
N LYS A 12 6.47 17.90 9.66
CA LYS A 12 5.31 17.65 10.52
C LYS A 12 5.71 16.82 11.74
N GLU A 13 4.92 16.94 12.80
CA GLU A 13 4.98 16.01 13.92
C GLU A 13 4.33 14.69 13.50
N LEU A 14 5.16 13.67 13.26
CA LEU A 14 4.73 12.36 12.81
C LEU A 14 4.83 11.34 13.95
N PRO A 15 3.85 10.41 14.09
CA PRO A 15 3.94 9.29 15.03
C PRO A 15 4.85 8.17 14.53
N PHE A 16 5.49 8.34 13.37
CA PHE A 16 6.38 7.39 12.70
C PHE A 16 7.52 8.12 12.00
N THR A 17 8.53 7.39 11.59
CA THR A 17 9.63 7.92 10.79
C THR A 17 9.46 7.53 9.33
N VAL A 18 9.88 8.39 8.40
CA VAL A 18 9.92 8.08 6.97
C VAL A 18 11.34 8.19 6.46
N ASN A 19 11.85 7.09 5.89
CA ASN A 19 13.10 7.07 5.15
C ASN A 19 12.81 7.21 3.66
N ARG A 20 13.31 8.27 3.02
CA ARG A 20 13.23 8.41 1.56
C ARG A 20 14.10 7.34 0.89
N LEU A 21 13.52 6.62 -0.06
CA LEU A 21 14.24 5.62 -0.85
C LEU A 21 14.84 6.22 -2.13
N SER A 22 14.25 7.30 -2.63
CA SER A 22 14.78 8.08 -3.74
C SER A 22 14.32 9.54 -3.67
N PRO A 23 14.89 10.46 -4.45
CA PRO A 23 14.50 11.88 -4.42
C PRO A 23 13.04 12.15 -4.81
N THR A 24 12.41 11.27 -5.61
CA THR A 24 11.11 11.55 -6.23
C THR A 24 10.02 10.54 -5.91
N ILE A 25 10.37 9.32 -5.54
CA ILE A 25 9.44 8.21 -5.30
C ILE A 25 9.98 7.25 -4.25
N GLY A 26 9.09 6.73 -3.42
CA GLY A 26 9.38 5.71 -2.42
C GLY A 26 9.70 6.29 -1.04
N GLY A 27 8.91 5.89 -0.05
CA GLY A 27 9.12 6.16 1.36
C GLY A 27 8.97 4.88 2.20
N GLU A 28 9.92 4.60 3.06
CA GLU A 28 9.83 3.51 4.03
C GLU A 28 9.33 4.06 5.35
N ILE A 29 8.20 3.54 5.83
CA ILE A 29 7.59 3.95 7.09
C ILE A 29 8.07 3.00 8.20
N LEU A 30 8.66 3.59 9.24
CA LEU A 30 9.20 2.89 10.39
C LEU A 30 8.45 3.27 11.66
N GLY A 31 8.35 2.33 12.62
CA GLY A 31 7.72 2.57 13.92
C GLY A 31 6.22 2.35 13.94
N ILE A 32 5.63 1.79 12.88
CA ILE A 32 4.24 1.35 12.81
C ILE A 32 4.18 -0.18 12.89
N ASP A 33 3.29 -0.70 13.70
CA ASP A 33 2.94 -2.11 13.82
C ASP A 33 1.56 -2.33 13.20
N LEU A 34 1.52 -2.91 12.01
CA LEU A 34 0.29 -3.13 11.25
C LEU A 34 -0.60 -4.23 11.84
N SER A 35 -0.14 -4.95 12.86
CA SER A 35 -0.97 -5.89 13.62
C SER A 35 -1.98 -5.18 14.54
N LYS A 36 -1.84 -3.87 14.73
CA LYS A 36 -2.65 -3.04 15.63
C LYS A 36 -3.56 -2.09 14.86
N PRO A 37 -4.73 -1.75 15.41
CA PRO A 37 -5.57 -0.71 14.84
C PRO A 37 -4.84 0.63 14.77
N LEU A 38 -5.06 1.36 13.68
CA LEU A 38 -4.56 2.72 13.51
C LEU A 38 -5.55 3.73 14.11
N ASP A 39 -5.05 4.74 14.81
CA ASP A 39 -5.85 5.91 15.12
C ASP A 39 -6.07 6.78 13.86
N ALA A 40 -7.09 7.65 13.91
CA ALA A 40 -7.49 8.46 12.77
C ALA A 40 -6.36 9.39 12.28
N LYS A 41 -5.59 9.99 13.20
CA LYS A 41 -4.48 10.88 12.84
C LYS A 41 -3.37 10.12 12.11
N THR A 42 -2.98 8.96 12.62
CA THR A 42 -1.96 8.10 12.02
C THR A 42 -2.38 7.61 10.64
N LYS A 43 -3.64 7.17 10.49
CA LYS A 43 -4.20 6.79 9.18
C LYS A 43 -4.11 7.92 8.16
N ASP A 44 -4.54 9.13 8.52
CA ASP A 44 -4.54 10.28 7.62
C ASP A 44 -3.11 10.68 7.22
N LEU A 45 -2.15 10.57 8.15
CA LEU A 45 -0.72 10.83 7.87
C LEU A 45 -0.10 9.76 6.97
N ILE A 46 -0.48 8.49 7.11
CA ILE A 46 -0.05 7.41 6.19
C ILE A 46 -0.61 7.67 4.78
N TYR A 47 -1.89 8.05 4.68
CA TYR A 47 -2.47 8.41 3.39
C TYR A 47 -1.76 9.60 2.75
N GLU A 48 -1.44 10.63 3.53
CA GLU A 48 -0.67 11.77 3.04
C GLU A 48 0.75 11.37 2.61
N ALA A 49 1.41 10.47 3.35
CA ALA A 49 2.70 9.91 2.97
C ALA A 49 2.62 9.20 1.60
N LEU A 50 1.56 8.42 1.35
CA LEU A 50 1.33 7.80 0.05
C LEU A 50 1.23 8.86 -1.07
N LEU A 51 0.50 9.95 -0.86
CA LEU A 51 0.38 11.04 -1.84
C LEU A 51 1.71 11.77 -2.09
N VAL A 52 2.55 11.87 -1.04
CA VAL A 52 3.86 12.52 -1.13
C VAL A 52 4.90 11.64 -1.82
N TYR A 53 5.00 10.39 -1.37
CA TYR A 53 6.06 9.46 -1.83
C TYR A 53 5.63 8.56 -2.99
N LYS A 54 4.34 8.50 -3.36
CA LYS A 54 3.69 7.71 -4.42
C LYS A 54 3.73 6.20 -4.20
N VAL A 55 4.73 5.69 -3.51
CA VAL A 55 4.85 4.32 -3.02
C VAL A 55 5.39 4.37 -1.60
N ILE A 56 4.78 3.64 -0.69
CA ILE A 56 5.24 3.51 0.70
C ILE A 56 5.45 2.05 1.05
N PHE A 57 6.40 1.79 1.92
CA PHE A 57 6.77 0.44 2.34
C PHE A 57 6.73 0.33 3.86
N PHE A 58 6.20 -0.79 4.33
CA PHE A 58 6.24 -1.21 5.73
C PHE A 58 7.00 -2.53 5.79
N ARG A 59 8.26 -2.50 6.23
CA ARG A 59 9.08 -3.70 6.30
C ARG A 59 8.91 -4.42 7.62
N ASP A 60 9.29 -5.71 7.61
CA ASP A 60 9.38 -6.57 8.81
C ASP A 60 8.06 -6.67 9.60
N GLN A 61 6.92 -6.60 8.89
CA GLN A 61 5.60 -6.75 9.49
C GLN A 61 5.23 -8.22 9.61
N ASN A 62 5.04 -8.67 10.84
CA ASN A 62 4.54 -10.02 11.13
C ASN A 62 3.03 -9.96 11.38
N ILE A 63 2.24 -9.96 10.30
CA ILE A 63 0.79 -9.82 10.33
C ILE A 63 0.08 -11.03 9.71
N SER A 64 -1.10 -11.35 10.24
CA SER A 64 -1.99 -12.31 9.61
C SER A 64 -2.68 -11.72 8.37
N THR A 65 -3.34 -12.58 7.58
CA THR A 65 -4.14 -12.12 6.43
C THR A 65 -5.27 -11.20 6.87
N GLU A 66 -5.92 -11.49 7.98
CA GLU A 66 -6.99 -10.66 8.57
C GLU A 66 -6.46 -9.27 8.94
N GLN A 67 -5.31 -9.21 9.62
CA GLN A 67 -4.67 -7.94 10.00
C GLN A 67 -4.26 -7.12 8.77
N HIS A 68 -3.76 -7.77 7.72
CA HIS A 68 -3.47 -7.11 6.45
C HIS A 68 -4.75 -6.50 5.83
N MET A 69 -5.84 -7.26 5.80
CA MET A 69 -7.13 -6.76 5.31
C MET A 69 -7.65 -5.61 6.17
N ASP A 70 -7.56 -5.71 7.50
CA ASP A 70 -8.03 -4.67 8.41
C ASP A 70 -7.21 -3.37 8.28
N PHE A 71 -5.90 -3.48 8.08
CA PHE A 71 -5.08 -2.34 7.71
C PHE A 71 -5.56 -1.70 6.38
N SER A 72 -5.78 -2.51 5.35
CA SER A 72 -6.16 -2.03 4.02
C SER A 72 -7.53 -1.35 4.00
N LYS A 73 -8.50 -1.82 4.80
CA LYS A 73 -9.84 -1.22 4.97
C LYS A 73 -9.81 0.23 5.47
N ASN A 74 -8.71 0.68 6.10
CA ASN A 74 -8.57 2.07 6.51
C ASN A 74 -8.55 3.05 5.32
N PHE A 75 -8.23 2.57 4.11
CA PHE A 75 -8.02 3.39 2.91
C PHE A 75 -9.10 3.21 1.86
N GLY A 76 -10.07 2.31 2.07
CA GLY A 76 -11.19 2.08 1.17
C GLY A 76 -11.79 0.69 1.30
N GLU A 77 -12.83 0.44 0.52
CA GLU A 77 -13.42 -0.89 0.42
C GLU A 77 -12.47 -1.84 -0.31
N LEU A 78 -12.34 -3.06 0.20
CA LEU A 78 -11.52 -4.07 -0.44
C LEU A 78 -12.23 -4.62 -1.68
N GLU A 79 -11.48 -4.80 -2.74
CA GLU A 79 -11.99 -5.26 -4.01
C GLU A 79 -11.78 -6.77 -4.19
N ILE A 80 -12.78 -7.43 -4.77
CA ILE A 80 -12.64 -8.82 -5.24
C ILE A 80 -12.34 -8.79 -6.74
N HIS A 81 -11.09 -9.14 -7.11
CA HIS A 81 -10.70 -9.15 -8.51
C HIS A 81 -11.49 -10.20 -9.30
N PRO A 82 -12.14 -9.84 -10.43
CA PRO A 82 -13.07 -10.74 -11.11
C PRO A 82 -12.41 -11.98 -11.74
N PHE A 83 -11.18 -11.89 -12.19
CA PHE A 83 -10.52 -12.93 -13.01
C PHE A 83 -9.29 -13.57 -12.38
N ALA A 84 -8.74 -12.99 -11.31
CA ALA A 84 -7.49 -13.48 -10.74
C ALA A 84 -7.71 -14.57 -9.69
N PRO A 85 -6.73 -15.47 -9.48
CA PRO A 85 -6.76 -16.44 -8.41
C PRO A 85 -6.89 -15.75 -7.04
N LYS A 86 -7.76 -16.29 -6.20
CA LYS A 86 -8.09 -15.73 -4.88
C LYS A 86 -7.70 -16.73 -3.80
N LYS A 87 -7.44 -16.21 -2.61
CA LYS A 87 -7.30 -17.05 -1.43
C LYS A 87 -8.70 -17.54 -1.02
N GLU A 88 -8.88 -18.85 -0.85
CA GLU A 88 -10.19 -19.49 -0.68
C GLU A 88 -11.01 -18.88 0.47
N SER A 89 -10.39 -18.61 1.61
CA SER A 89 -11.03 -17.99 2.79
C SER A 89 -11.07 -16.47 2.78
N PHE A 90 -10.38 -15.83 1.82
CA PHE A 90 -10.21 -14.37 1.74
C PHE A 90 -10.25 -13.94 0.27
N PRO A 91 -11.45 -13.81 -0.30
CA PRO A 91 -11.61 -13.56 -1.74
C PRO A 91 -11.06 -12.19 -2.20
N GLU A 92 -10.85 -11.25 -1.29
CA GLU A 92 -10.22 -9.95 -1.53
C GLU A 92 -8.70 -10.05 -1.68
N VAL A 93 -8.10 -11.18 -1.26
CA VAL A 93 -6.65 -11.38 -1.32
C VAL A 93 -6.29 -12.09 -2.62
N LEU A 94 -5.65 -11.34 -3.50
CA LEU A 94 -5.10 -11.85 -4.75
C LEU A 94 -3.89 -12.74 -4.49
N VAL A 95 -3.86 -13.91 -5.13
CA VAL A 95 -2.70 -14.79 -5.06
C VAL A 95 -1.92 -14.72 -6.36
N ILE A 96 -0.71 -14.16 -6.30
CA ILE A 96 0.24 -14.14 -7.42
C ILE A 96 1.36 -15.13 -7.08
N SER A 97 1.50 -16.17 -7.89
CA SER A 97 2.52 -17.21 -7.68
C SER A 97 3.16 -17.58 -9.00
N HIS A 98 4.47 -17.55 -9.03
CA HIS A 98 5.27 -17.94 -10.20
C HIS A 98 6.20 -19.11 -9.85
N ASN A 99 6.44 -19.96 -10.82
CA ASN A 99 7.38 -21.07 -10.74
C ASN A 99 7.99 -21.32 -12.13
N GLU A 100 8.89 -22.29 -12.22
CA GLU A 100 9.58 -22.61 -13.49
C GLU A 100 8.63 -22.95 -14.64
N LYS A 101 7.42 -23.49 -14.36
CA LYS A 101 6.40 -23.84 -15.35
C LYS A 101 5.40 -22.71 -15.62
N SER A 102 5.23 -21.81 -14.67
CA SER A 102 4.32 -20.65 -14.74
C SER A 102 5.12 -19.37 -14.59
N LYS A 103 5.77 -18.95 -15.66
CA LYS A 103 6.44 -17.66 -15.72
C LYS A 103 5.40 -16.57 -15.87
N GLY A 104 5.39 -15.59 -14.95
CA GLY A 104 4.51 -14.43 -15.03
C GLY A 104 4.73 -13.61 -16.29
N ARG A 105 3.70 -12.88 -16.70
CA ARG A 105 3.75 -11.90 -17.80
C ARG A 105 3.64 -10.47 -17.30
N GLU A 106 3.56 -10.30 -15.99
CA GLU A 106 3.30 -9.03 -15.29
C GLU A 106 4.51 -8.08 -15.31
N ASN A 107 5.66 -8.57 -15.76
CA ASN A 107 6.92 -7.80 -15.83
C ASN A 107 7.00 -6.90 -17.09
N THR A 108 5.87 -6.34 -17.51
CA THR A 108 5.80 -5.33 -18.56
C THR A 108 5.27 -4.03 -17.97
N TRP A 109 5.71 -2.89 -18.50
CA TRP A 109 5.17 -1.60 -18.10
C TRP A 109 3.67 -1.54 -18.37
N HIS A 110 2.88 -1.30 -17.34
CA HIS A 110 1.43 -1.20 -17.40
C HIS A 110 0.93 -0.24 -16.31
N SER A 111 -0.34 0.07 -16.36
CA SER A 111 -1.07 0.68 -15.26
C SER A 111 -2.17 -0.28 -14.82
N ASP A 112 -2.35 -0.40 -13.50
CA ASP A 112 -3.34 -1.31 -12.93
C ASP A 112 -4.76 -0.78 -13.13
N VAL A 113 -5.71 -1.70 -13.32
CA VAL A 113 -7.16 -1.46 -13.34
C VAL A 113 -7.60 -0.35 -14.31
N THR A 114 -6.87 -0.11 -15.41
CA THR A 114 -7.14 0.97 -16.40
C THR A 114 -8.45 0.80 -17.16
N TRP A 115 -9.08 -0.35 -17.09
CA TRP A 115 -10.39 -0.64 -17.67
C TRP A 115 -11.57 -0.07 -16.85
N ARG A 116 -11.31 0.50 -15.67
CA ARG A 116 -12.29 1.17 -14.83
C ARG A 116 -12.17 2.68 -14.93
N GLN A 117 -13.34 3.36 -14.88
CA GLN A 117 -13.37 4.82 -14.80
C GLN A 117 -12.74 5.33 -13.50
N GLN A 118 -12.89 4.59 -12.40
CA GLN A 118 -12.26 4.85 -11.12
C GLN A 118 -11.47 3.61 -10.69
N PRO A 119 -10.16 3.60 -10.92
CA PRO A 119 -9.28 2.50 -10.50
C PRO A 119 -9.13 2.46 -8.98
N SER A 120 -8.65 1.31 -8.47
CA SER A 120 -8.33 1.15 -7.05
C SER A 120 -7.24 2.12 -6.62
N LEU A 121 -7.29 2.57 -5.36
CA LEU A 121 -6.30 3.51 -4.80
C LEU A 121 -4.88 2.93 -4.78
N GLY A 122 -4.77 1.63 -4.54
CA GLY A 122 -3.49 0.93 -4.44
C GLY A 122 -3.69 -0.57 -4.21
N SER A 123 -2.59 -1.26 -4.08
CA SER A 123 -2.49 -2.70 -3.82
C SER A 123 -1.33 -3.00 -2.88
#